data_9fae4020a58de4b95320e10542c1d4f1
#
_entry.id   9fae4020a58de4b95320e10542c1d4f1
#
_cell.length_a   1.000
_cell.length_b   1.000
_cell.length_c   1.000
_cell.angle_alpha   90.00
_cell.angle_beta   90.00
_cell.angle_gamma   90.00
#
_symmetry.space_group_name_H-M   'P 1'
#
loop_
_entity.id
_entity.type
_entity.pdbx_description
1 polymer ?
#
loop_
_entity_poly.entity_id
_entity_poly.type
_entity_poly.pdbx_seq_one_letter_code
_entity_poly.pdbx_strand_id
1 'polypeptide(L)'
;MGKLEGKVAVITGGSSGLALVSAKRSVEEGAYVFITGRSQEALDEAVKVIGRNVTGVRGDAANLDDLDRLFDTVKREKGKIDVL
;
A
#
# COMPACT_ATOMS: atom_id res chain seq x y z
N MET A 1 2.34 14.12 14.30
CA MET A 1 2.62 12.97 15.12
C MET A 1 1.81 11.79 14.71
N GLY A 2 2.43 10.67 14.65
CA GLY A 2 1.92 9.51 13.99
C GLY A 2 0.83 8.76 14.72
N LYS A 3 -0.41 9.05 14.41
CA LYS A 3 -1.56 8.28 14.92
C LYS A 3 -1.50 6.82 14.48
N LEU A 4 -0.85 6.56 13.36
CA LEU A 4 -0.73 5.21 12.78
C LEU A 4 0.68 4.66 12.91
N GLU A 5 1.49 5.24 13.75
CA GLU A 5 2.86 4.78 13.94
C GLU A 5 2.89 3.31 14.35
N GLY A 6 3.71 2.54 13.66
CA GLY A 6 3.79 1.09 13.86
C GLY A 6 2.69 0.28 13.19
N LYS A 7 1.74 0.94 12.53
CA LYS A 7 0.66 0.25 11.82
C LYS A 7 1.08 -0.09 10.38
N VAL A 8 0.47 -1.14 9.85
CA VAL A 8 0.68 -1.56 8.47
C VAL A 8 -0.65 -1.50 7.75
N ALA A 9 -0.71 -0.72 6.67
CA ALA A 9 -1.93 -0.53 5.88
C ALA A 9 -1.77 -1.12 4.49
N VAL A 10 -2.86 -1.67 3.98
CA VAL A 10 -2.93 -2.16 2.60
C VAL A 10 -4.05 -1.41 1.90
N ILE A 11 -3.73 -0.76 0.78
CA ILE A 11 -4.69 0.05 0.05
C ILE A 11 -4.75 -0.44 -1.40
N THR A 12 -5.91 -0.96 -1.79
CA THR A 12 -6.13 -1.38 -3.17
C THR A 12 -6.44 -0.16 -4.04
N GLY A 13 -5.90 -0.17 -5.25
CA GLY A 13 -6.07 0.97 -6.14
C GLY A 13 -5.32 2.22 -5.69
N GLY A 14 -4.29 2.07 -4.84
CA GLY A 14 -3.57 3.17 -4.23
C GLY A 14 -2.73 4.02 -5.16
N SER A 15 -2.73 3.70 -6.45
CA SER A 15 -1.94 4.43 -7.45
C SER A 15 -2.70 5.62 -8.05
N SER A 16 -3.94 5.86 -7.69
CA SER A 16 -4.70 6.94 -8.29
C SER A 16 -5.76 7.52 -7.36
N GLY A 17 -6.13 8.78 -7.62
CA GLY A 17 -7.25 9.44 -6.99
C GLY A 17 -7.21 9.49 -5.47
N LEU A 18 -8.36 9.25 -4.87
CA LEU A 18 -8.51 9.29 -3.41
C LEU A 18 -7.69 8.23 -2.70
N ALA A 19 -7.47 7.09 -3.33
CA ALA A 19 -6.66 6.03 -2.75
C ALA A 19 -5.21 6.47 -2.57
N LEU A 20 -4.66 7.20 -3.55
CA LEU A 20 -3.32 7.76 -3.45
C LEU A 20 -3.22 8.77 -2.30
N VAL A 21 -4.21 9.64 -2.18
CA VAL A 21 -4.27 10.62 -1.10
C VAL A 21 -4.33 9.91 0.25
N SER A 22 -5.15 8.86 0.37
CA SER A 22 -5.26 8.07 1.59
C SER A 22 -3.95 7.40 1.96
N ALA A 23 -3.25 6.85 0.97
CA ALA A 23 -1.94 6.21 1.18
C ALA A 23 -0.92 7.22 1.70
N LYS A 24 -0.84 8.37 1.07
CA LYS A 24 0.07 9.43 1.47
C LYS A 24 -0.24 9.90 2.89
N ARG A 25 -1.51 10.09 3.20
CA ARG A 25 -1.93 10.51 4.53
C ARG A 25 -1.56 9.47 5.59
N SER A 26 -1.75 8.20 5.29
CA SER A 26 -1.39 7.12 6.22
C SER A 26 0.10 7.13 6.52
N VAL A 27 0.94 7.34 5.51
CA VAL A 27 2.38 7.44 5.70
C VAL A 27 2.73 8.65 6.58
N GLU A 28 2.08 9.78 6.37
CA GLU A 28 2.28 10.97 7.18
C GLU A 28 1.91 10.73 8.65
N GLU A 29 0.96 9.83 8.90
CA GLU A 29 0.55 9.45 10.25
C GLU A 29 1.43 8.33 10.84
N GLY A 30 2.46 7.92 10.14
CA GLY A 30 3.44 6.95 10.63
C GLY A 30 3.25 5.51 10.19
N ALA A 31 2.26 5.23 9.36
CA ALA A 31 2.03 3.87 8.87
C ALA A 31 3.03 3.48 7.79
N TYR A 32 3.26 2.19 7.68
CA TYR A 32 3.88 1.63 6.49
C TYR A 32 2.75 1.14 5.57
N VAL A 33 2.79 1.51 4.30
CA VAL A 33 1.68 1.29 3.38
C VAL A 33 2.10 0.40 2.22
N PHE A 34 1.27 -0.59 1.93
CA PHE A 34 1.37 -1.37 0.70
C PHE A 34 0.24 -0.94 -0.21
N ILE A 35 0.57 -0.53 -1.43
CA ILE A 35 -0.42 -0.17 -2.43
C ILE A 35 -0.39 -1.17 -3.57
N THR A 36 -1.54 -1.43 -4.15
CA THR A 36 -1.63 -2.35 -5.29
C THR A 36 -2.44 -1.73 -6.42
N GLY A 37 -2.15 -2.12 -7.62
CA GLY A 37 -2.83 -1.68 -8.82
C GLY A 37 -2.38 -2.50 -10.01
N ARG A 38 -3.06 -2.36 -11.12
CA ARG A 38 -2.78 -3.16 -12.34
C ARG A 38 -1.62 -2.62 -13.16
N SER A 39 -1.30 -1.35 -13.01
CA SER A 39 -0.25 -0.70 -13.79
C SER A 39 1.01 -0.52 -12.95
N GLN A 40 2.08 -1.17 -13.34
CA GLN A 40 3.36 -1.01 -12.68
C GLN A 40 3.85 0.44 -12.77
N GLU A 41 3.65 1.06 -13.92
CA GLU A 41 4.05 2.45 -14.14
C GLU A 41 3.33 3.41 -13.19
N ALA A 42 2.03 3.22 -13.02
CA ALA A 42 1.25 4.05 -12.09
C ALA A 42 1.67 3.79 -10.64
N LEU A 43 1.99 2.56 -10.30
CA LEU A 43 2.49 2.23 -8.95
C LEU A 43 3.84 2.91 -8.68
N ASP A 44 4.73 2.89 -9.65
CA ASP A 44 6.04 3.53 -9.51
C ASP A 44 5.90 5.02 -9.29
N GLU A 45 4.98 5.66 -10.00
CA GLU A 45 4.69 7.09 -9.82
C GLU A 45 4.13 7.36 -8.42
N ALA A 46 3.21 6.52 -7.97
CA ALA A 46 2.62 6.66 -6.64
C ALA A 46 3.68 6.53 -5.54
N VAL A 47 4.57 5.56 -5.68
CA VAL A 47 5.67 5.38 -4.73
C VAL A 47 6.56 6.61 -4.68
N LYS A 48 6.84 7.22 -5.83
CA LYS A 48 7.63 8.46 -5.89
C LYS A 48 6.91 9.62 -5.20
N VAL A 49 5.62 9.73 -5.41
CA VAL A 49 4.83 10.83 -4.82
C VAL A 49 4.78 10.70 -3.31
N ILE A 50 4.58 9.49 -2.81
CA ILE A 50 4.55 9.23 -1.37
C ILE A 50 5.94 9.36 -0.76
N GLY A 51 6.95 8.82 -1.41
CA GLY A 51 8.35 9.04 -1.11
C GLY A 51 8.98 8.15 -0.06
N ARG A 52 8.21 7.61 0.87
CA ARG A 52 8.76 6.76 1.95
C ARG A 52 7.69 5.85 2.52
N ASN A 53 8.13 4.81 3.20
CA ASN A 53 7.26 3.88 3.94
C ASN A 53 6.13 3.32 3.09
N VAL A 54 6.42 3.05 1.83
CA VAL A 54 5.45 2.54 0.88
C VAL A 54 6.08 1.51 -0.04
N THR A 55 5.33 0.47 -0.34
CA THR A 55 5.73 -0.57 -1.29
C THR A 55 4.59 -0.76 -2.28
N GLY A 56 4.91 -0.71 -3.57
CA GLY A 56 3.95 -1.01 -4.63
C GLY A 56 4.02 -2.48 -4.99
N VAL A 57 2.88 -3.14 -4.98
CA VAL A 57 2.77 -4.55 -5.38
C VAL A 57 1.79 -4.63 -6.53
N ARG A 58 2.28 -4.96 -7.72
CA ARG A 58 1.43 -5.06 -8.89
C ARG A 58 0.45 -6.22 -8.75
N GLY A 59 -0.80 -5.96 -9.04
CA GLY A 59 -1.82 -6.99 -9.03
C GLY A 59 -3.20 -6.41 -9.26
N ASP A 60 -4.15 -7.30 -9.53
CA ASP A 60 -5.55 -6.93 -9.71
C ASP A 60 -6.32 -7.32 -8.45
N ALA A 61 -6.94 -6.34 -7.79
CA ALA A 61 -7.71 -6.59 -6.58
C ALA A 61 -8.90 -7.52 -6.81
N ALA A 62 -9.34 -7.67 -8.05
CA ALA A 62 -10.40 -8.61 -8.40
C ALA A 62 -9.89 -10.05 -8.59
N ASN A 63 -8.59 -10.26 -8.60
CA ASN A 63 -7.98 -11.57 -8.79
C ASN A 63 -7.53 -12.12 -7.44
N LEU A 64 -8.09 -13.25 -7.04
CA LEU A 64 -7.81 -13.85 -5.73
C LEU A 64 -6.35 -14.25 -5.56
N ASP A 65 -5.72 -14.74 -6.62
CA ASP A 65 -4.31 -15.13 -6.57
C ASP A 65 -3.42 -13.91 -6.34
N ASP A 66 -3.76 -12.78 -6.96
CA ASP A 66 -3.02 -11.54 -6.77
C ASP A 66 -3.20 -11.01 -5.34
N LEU A 67 -4.40 -11.11 -4.79
CA LEU A 67 -4.65 -10.72 -3.40
C LEU A 67 -3.87 -11.61 -2.42
N ASP A 68 -3.87 -12.92 -2.66
CA ASP A 68 -3.10 -13.84 -1.81
C ASP A 68 -1.62 -13.49 -1.82
N ARG A 69 -1.08 -13.19 -2.99
CA ARG A 69 0.32 -12.79 -3.14
C ARG A 69 0.62 -11.49 -2.40
N LEU A 70 -0.30 -10.54 -2.49
CA LEU A 70 -0.18 -9.28 -1.78
C LEU A 70 -0.12 -9.50 -0.27
N PHE A 71 -1.06 -10.26 0.27
CA PHE A 71 -1.10 -10.53 1.71
C PHE A 71 0.11 -11.33 2.18
N ASP A 72 0.58 -12.29 1.38
CA ASP A 72 1.80 -13.02 1.68
C ASP A 72 3.00 -12.09 1.75
N THR A 73 3.11 -11.16 0.81
CA THR A 73 4.18 -10.19 0.78
C THR A 73 4.17 -9.32 2.04
N VAL A 74 3.00 -8.83 2.40
CA VAL A 74 2.84 -7.99 3.59
C VAL A 74 3.23 -8.76 4.86
N LYS A 75 2.74 -9.97 5.00
CA LYS A 75 3.05 -10.81 6.15
C LYS A 75 4.54 -11.13 6.25
N ARG A 76 5.16 -11.42 5.12
CA ARG A 76 6.58 -11.75 5.07
C ARG A 76 7.45 -10.58 5.46
N GLU A 77 7.08 -9.38 5.04
CA GLU A 77 7.88 -8.18 5.28
C GLU A 77 7.56 -7.49 6.60
N LYS A 78 6.32 -7.51 7.02
CA LYS A 78 5.87 -6.77 8.22
C LYS A 78 5.23 -7.64 9.29
N GLY A 79 4.82 -8.85 8.94
CA GLY A 79 4.24 -9.80 9.90
C GLY A 79 2.80 -9.54 10.30
N LYS A 80 2.19 -8.47 9.83
CA LYS A 80 0.82 -8.11 10.21
C LYS A 80 0.16 -7.19 9.22
N ILE A 81 -1.16 -7.08 9.31
CA ILE A 81 -1.95 -6.07 8.58
C ILE A 81 -2.88 -5.44 9.60
N ASP A 82 -2.79 -4.13 9.79
CA ASP A 82 -3.62 -3.39 10.74
C ASP A 82 -4.80 -2.68 10.09
N VAL A 83 -4.61 -2.22 8.85
CA VAL A 83 -5.62 -1.45 8.12
C VAL A 83 -5.72 -2.00 6.70
N LEU A 84 -6.92 -2.15 6.22
CA LEU A 84 -7.15 -2.71 4.88
C LEU A 84 -7.90 -1.71 4.02
#